data_dc23885ff7cc132c0ee3516e164c8480
#
_entry.id   dc23885ff7cc132c0ee3516e164c8480
#
_cell.length_a   1.000
_cell.length_b   1.000
_cell.length_c   1.000
_cell.angle_alpha   90.00
_cell.angle_beta   90.00
_cell.angle_gamma   90.00
#
_symmetry.space_group_name_H-M   'P 1'
#
loop_
_entity.id
_entity.type
_entity.pdbx_description
1 polymer ?
#
loop_
_entity_poly.entity_id
_entity_poly.type
_entity_poly.pdbx_seq_one_letter_code
_entity_poly.pdbx_strand_id
1 'polypeptide(L)'
;MKLQKKPSFYKNAVVSVCRFVFLIAFAYILLYPVFYMLSNALRTTADYIDPSVVWVPKNITMKNFSDAFKAMDYVKSLTNTLIYEMVSALIEVFVCAVYAYGLSRFKFRFQKALVFVLVLTILLPDVMLMLPRMINFKQLDFLGILGLVNRLTGKDLRLNILGTPFTFYLPSLFGVGLKSGIFIFIYMQFFGGLPRELEEAAYIDGSGPLRTFLTIIIPSAGVAFLTVLIFSVIWHWNDYYLAMMYNLDNKTLAVVVHSIKDQVFLTFGEANGASSLIFGVPPAACLLFIIPPVAVYIILQRKFMQSIDSVGIVG
;
A
#
# COMPACT_ATOMS: atom_id res chain seq x y z
N MET A 1 20.25 -27.66 44.33
CA MET A 1 19.04 -26.85 44.60
C MET A 1 19.43 -25.39 44.48
N LYS A 2 19.25 -24.78 43.27
CA LYS A 2 19.61 -23.36 43.02
C LYS A 2 18.41 -22.50 43.43
N LEU A 3 18.60 -21.71 44.50
CA LEU A 3 17.66 -20.68 44.92
C LEU A 3 17.50 -19.65 43.85
N GLN A 4 16.37 -19.67 43.13
CA GLN A 4 15.94 -18.54 42.26
C GLN A 4 15.67 -17.34 43.18
N LYS A 5 16.57 -16.35 43.16
CA LYS A 5 16.34 -15.04 43.78
C LYS A 5 15.12 -14.39 43.11
N LYS A 6 13.99 -14.29 43.82
CA LYS A 6 12.85 -13.45 43.38
C LYS A 6 13.37 -12.04 43.16
N PRO A 7 13.15 -11.44 41.95
CA PRO A 7 13.53 -10.07 41.74
C PRO A 7 12.77 -9.15 42.70
N SER A 8 13.46 -8.22 43.33
CA SER A 8 12.86 -7.34 44.33
C SER A 8 11.72 -6.53 43.68
N PHE A 9 10.60 -6.38 44.34
CA PHE A 9 9.42 -5.60 43.91
C PHE A 9 9.82 -4.21 43.40
N TYR A 10 10.73 -3.53 44.07
CA TYR A 10 11.25 -2.22 43.70
C TYR A 10 11.99 -2.23 42.33
N LYS A 11 12.76 -3.24 42.01
CA LYS A 11 13.47 -3.36 40.74
C LYS A 11 12.49 -3.52 39.59
N ASN A 12 11.44 -4.31 39.75
CA ASN A 12 10.39 -4.48 38.74
C ASN A 12 9.56 -3.22 38.56
N ALA A 13 9.27 -2.48 39.65
CA ALA A 13 8.55 -1.21 39.56
C ALA A 13 9.38 -0.15 38.82
N VAL A 14 10.66 0.00 39.12
CA VAL A 14 11.55 0.95 38.41
C VAL A 14 11.65 0.59 36.92
N VAL A 15 11.86 -0.68 36.59
CA VAL A 15 11.92 -1.13 35.18
C VAL A 15 10.61 -0.85 34.47
N SER A 16 9.46 -1.06 35.12
CA SER A 16 8.13 -0.76 34.52
C SER A 16 7.93 0.73 34.27
N VAL A 17 8.33 1.58 35.21
CA VAL A 17 8.26 3.04 35.04
C VAL A 17 9.19 3.50 33.91
N CYS A 18 10.44 3.03 33.88
CA CYS A 18 11.35 3.37 32.78
C CYS A 18 10.83 2.93 31.42
N ARG A 19 10.24 1.72 31.33
CA ARG A 19 9.60 1.24 30.09
C ARG A 19 8.43 2.12 29.69
N PHE A 20 7.58 2.49 30.64
CA PHE A 20 6.42 3.35 30.37
C PHE A 20 6.83 4.73 29.86
N VAL A 21 7.80 5.36 30.53
CA VAL A 21 8.35 6.67 30.10
C VAL A 21 8.98 6.58 28.72
N PHE A 22 9.78 5.53 28.47
CA PHE A 22 10.36 5.29 27.15
C PHE A 22 9.29 5.13 26.06
N LEU A 23 8.25 4.32 26.31
CA LEU A 23 7.17 4.09 25.34
C LEU A 23 6.39 5.38 25.05
N ILE A 24 6.10 6.20 26.08
CA ILE A 24 5.43 7.50 25.87
C ILE A 24 6.31 8.45 25.07
N ALA A 25 7.59 8.57 25.41
CA ALA A 25 8.51 9.43 24.70
C ALA A 25 8.64 9.01 23.23
N PHE A 26 8.76 7.70 22.98
CA PHE A 26 8.83 7.17 21.62
C PHE A 26 7.52 7.36 20.84
N ALA A 27 6.38 7.12 21.49
CA ALA A 27 5.06 7.38 20.89
C ALA A 27 4.87 8.87 20.53
N TYR A 28 5.31 9.76 21.42
CA TYR A 28 5.27 11.20 21.15
C TYR A 28 6.11 11.59 19.93
N ILE A 29 7.32 11.06 19.80
CA ILE A 29 8.20 11.33 18.63
C ILE A 29 7.52 10.85 17.34
N LEU A 30 6.90 9.65 17.34
CA LEU A 30 6.22 9.10 16.18
C LEU A 30 4.94 9.86 15.82
N LEU A 31 4.18 10.31 16.82
CA LEU A 31 2.91 11.03 16.61
C LEU A 31 3.10 12.55 16.44
N TYR A 32 4.29 13.07 16.70
CA TYR A 32 4.59 14.49 16.57
C TYR A 32 4.17 15.10 15.23
N PRO A 33 4.48 14.49 14.06
CA PRO A 33 4.04 15.02 12.77
C PRO A 33 2.52 15.07 12.64
N VAL A 34 1.81 14.10 13.21
CA VAL A 34 0.34 14.04 13.18
C VAL A 34 -0.26 15.14 14.05
N PHE A 35 0.27 15.34 15.26
CA PHE A 35 -0.15 16.43 16.13
C PHE A 35 0.14 17.81 15.51
N TYR A 36 1.29 17.95 14.86
CA TYR A 36 1.64 19.15 14.14
C TYR A 36 0.68 19.45 12.98
N MET A 37 0.37 18.44 12.16
CA MET A 37 -0.63 18.57 11.09
C MET A 37 -2.01 18.92 11.65
N LEU A 38 -2.44 18.28 12.74
CA LEU A 38 -3.72 18.55 13.38
C LEU A 38 -3.80 19.99 13.91
N SER A 39 -2.76 20.44 14.63
CA SER A 39 -2.67 21.82 15.10
C SER A 39 -2.79 22.82 13.94
N ASN A 40 -2.01 22.62 12.87
CA ASN A 40 -2.05 23.52 11.72
C ASN A 40 -3.38 23.45 10.95
N ALA A 41 -3.95 22.26 10.77
CA ALA A 41 -5.24 22.12 10.09
C ALA A 41 -6.39 22.86 10.79
N LEU A 42 -6.26 23.08 12.11
CA LEU A 42 -7.28 23.75 12.93
C LEU A 42 -7.06 25.26 13.09
N ARG A 43 -5.96 25.82 12.58
CA ARG A 43 -5.63 27.25 12.70
C ARG A 43 -6.42 28.10 11.71
N THR A 44 -6.78 29.31 12.17
CA THR A 44 -7.25 30.39 11.27
C THR A 44 -6.07 31.11 10.62
N THR A 45 -6.34 31.90 9.57
CA THR A 45 -5.30 32.74 8.95
C THR A 45 -4.68 33.71 9.95
N ALA A 46 -5.46 34.24 10.90
CA ALA A 46 -4.97 35.11 11.97
C ALA A 46 -3.97 34.39 12.90
N ASP A 47 -4.26 33.12 13.22
CA ASP A 47 -3.36 32.32 14.07
C ASP A 47 -2.00 32.02 13.40
N TYR A 48 -1.93 31.99 12.07
CA TYR A 48 -0.66 31.81 11.36
C TYR A 48 0.23 33.04 11.40
N ILE A 49 -0.37 34.21 11.54
CA ILE A 49 0.36 35.51 11.60
C ILE A 49 0.77 35.82 13.04
N ASP A 50 0.08 35.27 14.04
CA ASP A 50 0.34 35.52 15.46
C ASP A 50 1.53 34.68 15.96
N PRO A 51 2.70 35.29 16.28
CA PRO A 51 3.88 34.57 16.76
C PRO A 51 3.67 33.85 18.12
N SER A 52 2.64 34.22 18.89
CA SER A 52 2.34 33.57 20.17
C SER A 52 1.60 32.22 20.01
N VAL A 53 1.11 31.89 18.80
CA VAL A 53 0.46 30.63 18.51
C VAL A 53 1.49 29.59 18.05
N VAL A 54 2.06 28.84 18.99
CA VAL A 54 3.10 27.85 18.70
C VAL A 54 2.49 26.45 18.46
N TRP A 55 1.69 25.94 19.40
CA TRP A 55 1.13 24.58 19.35
C TRP A 55 -0.39 24.53 19.31
N VAL A 56 -1.04 25.32 20.16
CA VAL A 56 -2.49 25.27 20.31
C VAL A 56 -3.10 26.47 19.58
N PRO A 57 -4.02 26.26 18.63
CA PRO A 57 -4.73 27.34 17.97
C PRO A 57 -5.50 28.20 19.01
N LYS A 58 -5.47 29.52 18.89
CA LYS A 58 -6.33 30.40 19.65
C LYS A 58 -7.76 30.38 19.14
N ASN A 59 -7.89 30.32 17.80
CA ASN A 59 -9.18 30.29 17.11
C ASN A 59 -9.28 29.00 16.30
N ILE A 60 -10.03 28.04 16.82
CA ILE A 60 -10.21 26.73 16.14
C ILE A 60 -11.17 26.89 14.97
N THR A 61 -10.78 26.36 13.80
CA THR A 61 -11.63 26.34 12.61
C THR A 61 -11.61 24.97 11.93
N MET A 62 -12.75 24.55 11.39
CA MET A 62 -12.88 23.38 10.51
C MET A 62 -12.88 23.76 9.03
N LYS A 63 -12.76 25.06 8.72
CA LYS A 63 -12.79 25.55 7.34
C LYS A 63 -11.69 24.91 6.48
N ASN A 64 -10.49 24.74 7.01
CA ASN A 64 -9.38 24.14 6.27
C ASN A 64 -9.67 22.70 5.82
N PHE A 65 -10.43 21.92 6.62
CA PHE A 65 -10.88 20.58 6.21
C PHE A 65 -11.93 20.63 5.10
N SER A 66 -12.88 21.57 5.18
CA SER A 66 -13.88 21.79 4.12
C SER A 66 -13.21 22.23 2.81
N ASP A 67 -12.25 23.13 2.90
CA ASP A 67 -11.52 23.64 1.75
C ASP A 67 -10.58 22.57 1.15
N ALA A 68 -9.93 21.76 2.01
CA ALA A 68 -9.16 20.59 1.57
C ALA A 68 -10.04 19.57 0.85
N PHE A 69 -11.20 19.25 1.42
CA PHE A 69 -12.16 18.32 0.82
C PHE A 69 -12.59 18.76 -0.58
N LYS A 70 -12.84 20.06 -0.78
CA LYS A 70 -13.17 20.65 -2.08
C LYS A 70 -11.98 20.66 -3.02
N ALA A 71 -10.81 21.15 -2.58
CA ALA A 71 -9.60 21.23 -3.40
C ALA A 71 -9.13 19.85 -3.88
N MET A 72 -9.32 18.81 -3.08
CA MET A 72 -9.00 17.44 -3.43
C MET A 72 -10.01 16.79 -4.37
N ASP A 73 -11.20 17.38 -4.59
CA ASP A 73 -12.36 16.66 -5.11
C ASP A 73 -12.46 15.26 -4.45
N TYR A 74 -12.52 15.27 -3.10
CA TYR A 74 -12.19 14.12 -2.26
C TYR A 74 -12.95 12.86 -2.65
N VAL A 75 -14.25 12.96 -2.91
CA VAL A 75 -15.08 11.78 -3.24
C VAL A 75 -14.64 11.15 -4.55
N LYS A 76 -14.39 11.97 -5.59
CA LYS A 76 -13.91 11.49 -6.88
C LYS A 76 -12.52 10.87 -6.78
N SER A 77 -11.60 11.56 -6.12
CA SER A 77 -10.22 11.08 -5.94
C SER A 77 -10.15 9.81 -5.09
N LEU A 78 -11.01 9.69 -4.07
CA LEU A 78 -11.15 8.46 -3.27
C LEU A 78 -11.70 7.31 -4.14
N THR A 79 -12.75 7.57 -4.91
CA THR A 79 -13.34 6.57 -5.82
C THR A 79 -12.30 6.10 -6.84
N ASN A 80 -11.53 7.01 -7.43
CA ASN A 80 -10.43 6.67 -8.32
C ASN A 80 -9.39 5.80 -7.61
N THR A 81 -8.98 6.16 -6.37
CA THR A 81 -8.04 5.35 -5.59
C THR A 81 -8.57 3.94 -5.35
N LEU A 82 -9.86 3.81 -5.00
CA LEU A 82 -10.47 2.50 -4.77
C LEU A 82 -10.53 1.67 -6.05
N ILE A 83 -10.91 2.26 -7.18
CA ILE A 83 -11.02 1.57 -8.46
C ILE A 83 -9.65 1.21 -9.01
N TYR A 84 -8.72 2.15 -9.09
CA TYR A 84 -7.43 1.90 -9.77
C TYR A 84 -6.45 1.13 -8.86
N GLU A 85 -6.30 1.56 -7.63
CA GLU A 85 -5.26 1.05 -6.74
C GLU A 85 -5.73 -0.12 -5.87
N MET A 86 -6.88 0.00 -5.19
CA MET A 86 -7.31 -1.04 -4.26
C MET A 86 -7.73 -2.32 -4.96
N VAL A 87 -8.36 -2.24 -6.13
CA VAL A 87 -8.67 -3.43 -6.93
C VAL A 87 -7.37 -4.10 -7.41
N SER A 88 -6.38 -3.32 -7.85
CA SER A 88 -5.06 -3.84 -8.23
C SER A 88 -4.34 -4.50 -7.07
N ALA A 89 -4.36 -3.89 -5.88
CA ALA A 89 -3.80 -4.46 -4.66
C ALA A 89 -4.40 -5.84 -4.34
N LEU A 90 -5.73 -5.97 -4.46
CA LEU A 90 -6.41 -7.25 -4.21
C LEU A 90 -6.06 -8.30 -5.27
N ILE A 91 -6.02 -7.93 -6.55
CA ILE A 91 -5.58 -8.83 -7.63
C ILE A 91 -4.17 -9.34 -7.33
N GLU A 92 -3.27 -8.46 -6.94
CA GLU A 92 -1.87 -8.78 -6.65
C GLU A 92 -1.71 -9.76 -5.50
N VAL A 93 -2.46 -9.58 -4.41
CA VAL A 93 -2.46 -10.49 -3.25
C VAL A 93 -2.71 -11.93 -3.67
N PHE A 94 -3.69 -12.17 -4.54
CA PHE A 94 -4.04 -13.51 -5.00
C PHE A 94 -3.08 -14.04 -6.08
N VAL A 95 -2.75 -13.21 -7.04
CA VAL A 95 -1.88 -13.61 -8.18
C VAL A 95 -0.47 -13.92 -7.70
N CYS A 96 0.10 -13.10 -6.81
CA CYS A 96 1.42 -13.35 -6.23
C CYS A 96 1.46 -14.64 -5.39
N ALA A 97 0.36 -14.98 -4.70
CA ALA A 97 0.27 -16.25 -3.99
C ALA A 97 0.28 -17.45 -4.94
N VAL A 98 -0.44 -17.38 -6.08
CA VAL A 98 -0.42 -18.44 -7.11
C VAL A 98 0.99 -18.63 -7.68
N TYR A 99 1.67 -17.53 -8.06
CA TYR A 99 3.06 -17.61 -8.55
C TYR A 99 4.01 -18.19 -7.50
N ALA A 100 3.90 -17.74 -6.26
CA ALA A 100 4.73 -18.22 -5.16
C ALA A 100 4.50 -19.70 -4.86
N TYR A 101 3.26 -20.17 -4.91
CA TYR A 101 2.92 -21.60 -4.77
C TYR A 101 3.57 -22.42 -5.87
N GLY A 102 3.44 -21.99 -7.12
CA GLY A 102 4.09 -22.62 -8.26
C GLY A 102 5.62 -22.71 -8.12
N LEU A 103 6.25 -21.58 -7.72
CA LEU A 103 7.70 -21.49 -7.61
C LEU A 103 8.27 -22.21 -6.38
N SER A 104 7.51 -22.35 -5.28
CA SER A 104 8.02 -22.97 -4.04
C SER A 104 7.74 -24.47 -3.93
N ARG A 105 6.62 -24.94 -4.49
CA ARG A 105 6.13 -26.30 -4.27
C ARG A 105 6.38 -27.26 -5.44
N PHE A 106 6.41 -26.76 -6.66
CA PHE A 106 6.66 -27.59 -7.83
C PHE A 106 8.12 -27.55 -8.26
N LYS A 107 8.65 -28.71 -8.68
CA LYS A 107 10.00 -28.81 -9.24
C LYS A 107 9.92 -28.86 -10.77
N PHE A 108 10.55 -27.90 -11.45
CA PHE A 108 10.64 -27.86 -12.90
C PHE A 108 11.98 -27.32 -13.38
N ARG A 109 12.32 -27.59 -14.66
CA ARG A 109 13.68 -27.36 -15.20
C ARG A 109 14.22 -25.93 -15.00
N PHE A 110 13.40 -24.89 -15.13
CA PHE A 110 13.80 -23.50 -15.10
C PHE A 110 13.47 -22.76 -13.77
N GLN A 111 13.04 -23.50 -12.73
CA GLN A 111 12.64 -22.93 -11.44
C GLN A 111 13.70 -21.96 -10.87
N LYS A 112 14.98 -22.39 -10.81
CA LYS A 112 16.06 -21.56 -10.27
C LYS A 112 16.29 -20.28 -11.09
N ALA A 113 16.18 -20.36 -12.40
CA ALA A 113 16.31 -19.20 -13.28
C ALA A 113 15.17 -18.21 -13.08
N LEU A 114 13.92 -18.70 -12.92
CA LEU A 114 12.78 -17.82 -12.63
C LEU A 114 12.88 -17.16 -11.26
N VAL A 115 13.34 -17.89 -10.24
CA VAL A 115 13.60 -17.29 -8.91
C VAL A 115 14.72 -16.26 -8.99
N PHE A 116 15.76 -16.49 -9.75
CA PHE A 116 16.82 -15.49 -9.98
C PHE A 116 16.26 -14.23 -10.66
N VAL A 117 15.47 -14.38 -11.72
CA VAL A 117 14.78 -13.26 -12.40
C VAL A 117 13.86 -12.53 -11.41
N LEU A 118 13.11 -13.24 -10.58
CA LEU A 118 12.27 -12.63 -9.53
C LEU A 118 13.10 -11.75 -8.60
N VAL A 119 14.26 -12.24 -8.12
CA VAL A 119 15.16 -11.46 -7.27
C VAL A 119 15.69 -10.22 -8.00
N LEU A 120 16.00 -10.34 -9.29
CA LEU A 120 16.40 -9.18 -10.10
C LEU A 120 15.27 -8.14 -10.20
N THR A 121 14.01 -8.55 -10.32
CA THR A 121 12.87 -7.60 -10.34
C THR A 121 12.74 -6.83 -9.04
N ILE A 122 13.08 -7.44 -7.90
CA ILE A 122 13.06 -6.77 -6.58
C ILE A 122 14.14 -5.68 -6.50
N LEU A 123 15.29 -5.91 -7.13
CA LEU A 123 16.41 -4.96 -7.12
C LEU A 123 16.20 -3.77 -8.07
N LEU A 124 15.35 -3.92 -9.08
CA LEU A 124 15.08 -2.84 -10.04
C LEU A 124 14.12 -1.82 -9.44
N PRO A 125 14.48 -0.53 -9.36
CA PRO A 125 13.56 0.53 -8.94
C PRO A 125 12.37 0.65 -9.91
N ASP A 126 11.14 0.66 -9.37
CA ASP A 126 9.92 0.76 -10.19
C ASP A 126 9.92 1.98 -11.11
N VAL A 127 10.53 3.08 -10.67
CA VAL A 127 10.65 4.33 -11.44
C VAL A 127 11.38 4.14 -12.78
N MET A 128 12.37 3.23 -12.84
CA MET A 128 13.11 2.95 -14.09
C MET A 128 12.20 2.30 -15.15
N LEU A 129 11.22 1.52 -14.71
CA LEU A 129 10.30 0.80 -15.62
C LEU A 129 9.06 1.63 -15.98
N MET A 130 8.84 2.77 -15.34
CA MET A 130 7.65 3.57 -15.47
C MET A 130 7.45 4.12 -16.90
N LEU A 131 8.47 4.73 -17.47
CA LEU A 131 8.41 5.28 -18.83
C LEU A 131 8.31 4.19 -19.91
N PRO A 132 9.11 3.11 -19.92
CA PRO A 132 8.91 2.00 -20.85
C PRO A 132 7.52 1.39 -20.77
N ARG A 133 6.95 1.22 -19.57
CA ARG A 133 5.58 0.71 -19.37
C ARG A 133 4.55 1.68 -19.93
N MET A 134 4.70 2.99 -19.72
CA MET A 134 3.81 4.00 -20.28
C MET A 134 3.75 3.93 -21.80
N ILE A 135 4.90 3.81 -22.48
CA ILE A 135 4.98 3.68 -23.93
C ILE A 135 4.25 2.40 -24.39
N ASN A 136 4.47 1.28 -23.70
CA ASN A 136 3.78 0.02 -23.98
C ASN A 136 2.26 0.13 -23.77
N PHE A 137 1.78 0.85 -22.76
CA PHE A 137 0.34 1.04 -22.52
C PHE A 137 -0.32 1.97 -23.53
N LYS A 138 0.44 2.93 -24.08
CA LYS A 138 -0.05 3.80 -25.16
C LYS A 138 -0.23 3.04 -26.47
N GLN A 139 0.55 1.99 -26.69
CA GLN A 139 0.53 1.17 -27.90
C GLN A 139 0.59 -0.32 -27.51
N LEU A 140 -0.39 -0.76 -26.72
CA LEU A 140 -0.42 -2.14 -26.22
C LEU A 140 -0.49 -3.11 -27.39
N ASP A 141 0.57 -3.88 -27.54
CA ASP A 141 0.70 -4.94 -28.52
C ASP A 141 1.03 -6.25 -27.79
N PHE A 142 0.02 -7.10 -27.66
CA PHE A 142 0.18 -8.36 -26.96
C PHE A 142 1.04 -9.31 -27.80
N LEU A 143 2.27 -9.57 -27.30
CA LEU A 143 3.27 -10.44 -27.94
C LEU A 143 3.67 -10.07 -29.37
N GLY A 144 3.47 -8.82 -29.80
CA GLY A 144 3.76 -8.38 -31.16
C GLY A 144 2.71 -8.79 -32.21
N ILE A 145 1.62 -9.42 -31.76
CA ILE A 145 0.58 -9.95 -32.67
C ILE A 145 -0.13 -8.82 -33.39
N LEU A 146 -0.53 -7.76 -32.69
CA LEU A 146 -1.22 -6.62 -33.29
C LEU A 146 -0.29 -5.87 -34.26
N GLY A 147 0.99 -5.73 -33.94
CA GLY A 147 2.01 -5.15 -34.83
C GLY A 147 2.20 -5.98 -36.10
N LEU A 148 2.14 -7.31 -36.02
CA LEU A 148 2.19 -8.18 -37.20
C LEU A 148 0.93 -7.99 -38.07
N VAL A 149 -0.26 -7.95 -37.46
CA VAL A 149 -1.52 -7.72 -38.16
C VAL A 149 -1.51 -6.33 -38.82
N ASN A 150 -0.98 -5.31 -38.14
CA ASN A 150 -0.85 -3.96 -38.70
C ASN A 150 0.02 -3.95 -39.96
N ARG A 151 1.13 -4.70 -40.01
CA ARG A 151 1.98 -4.85 -41.18
C ARG A 151 1.27 -5.51 -42.36
N LEU A 152 0.37 -6.45 -42.07
CA LEU A 152 -0.38 -7.18 -43.09
C LEU A 152 -1.61 -6.43 -43.61
N THR A 153 -2.28 -5.68 -42.72
CA THR A 153 -3.55 -5.02 -43.04
C THR A 153 -3.43 -3.51 -43.31
N GLY A 154 -2.29 -2.90 -42.95
CA GLY A 154 -2.09 -1.47 -43.03
C GLY A 154 -2.88 -0.64 -41.99
N LYS A 155 -3.61 -1.30 -41.06
CA LYS A 155 -4.40 -0.66 -40.00
C LYS A 155 -3.71 -0.77 -38.65
N ASP A 156 -3.59 0.32 -37.90
CA ASP A 156 -3.09 0.30 -36.54
C ASP A 156 -4.19 -0.18 -35.58
N LEU A 157 -4.06 -1.41 -35.11
CA LEU A 157 -4.99 -2.06 -34.18
C LEU A 157 -4.47 -2.07 -32.73
N ARG A 158 -3.32 -1.45 -32.45
CA ARG A 158 -2.77 -1.35 -31.10
C ARG A 158 -3.69 -0.54 -30.20
N LEU A 159 -3.83 -1.00 -28.96
CA LEU A 159 -4.76 -0.40 -28.01
C LEU A 159 -4.05 0.62 -27.13
N ASN A 160 -4.64 1.78 -26.94
CA ASN A 160 -4.22 2.73 -25.91
C ASN A 160 -5.07 2.48 -24.65
N ILE A 161 -4.42 2.02 -23.59
CA ILE A 161 -5.06 1.75 -22.30
C ILE A 161 -4.71 2.78 -21.22
N LEU A 162 -3.90 3.82 -21.56
CA LEU A 162 -3.60 4.89 -20.61
C LEU A 162 -4.89 5.58 -20.14
N GLY A 163 -4.92 5.98 -18.86
CA GLY A 163 -6.10 6.60 -18.25
C GLY A 163 -7.22 5.62 -17.91
N THR A 164 -7.04 4.32 -18.18
CA THR A 164 -8.01 3.28 -17.81
C THR A 164 -7.50 2.43 -16.64
N PRO A 165 -8.37 1.74 -15.89
CA PRO A 165 -7.95 0.82 -14.81
C PRO A 165 -7.02 -0.30 -15.29
N PHE A 166 -7.05 -0.66 -16.56
CA PHE A 166 -6.25 -1.74 -17.12
C PHE A 166 -4.74 -1.48 -17.06
N THR A 167 -4.29 -0.22 -16.97
CA THR A 167 -2.88 0.12 -16.74
C THR A 167 -2.33 -0.41 -15.43
N PHE A 168 -3.22 -0.60 -14.43
CA PHE A 168 -2.90 -1.17 -13.11
C PHE A 168 -3.26 -2.66 -13.02
N TYR A 169 -4.42 -3.05 -13.57
CA TYR A 169 -4.93 -4.42 -13.47
C TYR A 169 -4.08 -5.42 -14.25
N LEU A 170 -3.66 -5.07 -15.49
CA LEU A 170 -2.88 -6.00 -16.30
C LEU A 170 -1.54 -6.35 -15.66
N PRO A 171 -0.70 -5.39 -15.22
CA PRO A 171 0.54 -5.75 -14.53
C PRO A 171 0.29 -6.61 -13.27
N SER A 172 -0.74 -6.30 -12.48
CA SER A 172 -1.08 -7.05 -11.28
C SER A 172 -1.53 -8.48 -11.61
N LEU A 173 -2.33 -8.68 -12.68
CA LEU A 173 -2.75 -9.99 -13.16
C LEU A 173 -1.58 -10.85 -13.66
N PHE A 174 -0.54 -10.22 -14.19
CA PHE A 174 0.65 -10.94 -14.67
C PHE A 174 1.76 -11.05 -13.60
N GLY A 175 1.51 -10.64 -12.35
CA GLY A 175 2.49 -10.71 -11.26
C GLY A 175 3.70 -9.78 -11.44
N VAL A 176 3.51 -8.69 -12.19
CA VAL A 176 4.51 -7.64 -12.44
C VAL A 176 4.00 -6.25 -12.08
N GLY A 177 3.00 -6.17 -11.22
CA GLY A 177 2.46 -4.95 -10.66
C GLY A 177 3.38 -4.29 -9.62
N LEU A 178 2.80 -3.39 -8.83
CA LEU A 178 3.54 -2.61 -7.82
C LEU A 178 4.04 -3.54 -6.71
N LYS A 179 5.37 -3.73 -6.61
CA LYS A 179 6.00 -4.59 -5.60
C LYS A 179 5.66 -6.09 -5.68
N SER A 180 5.07 -6.58 -6.77
CA SER A 180 4.74 -8.00 -6.96
C SER A 180 5.90 -8.94 -6.65
N GLY A 181 7.13 -8.59 -7.05
CA GLY A 181 8.33 -9.40 -6.77
C GLY A 181 8.55 -9.66 -5.28
N ILE A 182 8.38 -8.65 -4.44
CA ILE A 182 8.50 -8.76 -2.97
C ILE A 182 7.36 -9.63 -2.43
N PHE A 183 6.13 -9.46 -2.91
CA PHE A 183 4.98 -10.25 -2.45
C PHE A 183 5.13 -11.72 -2.80
N ILE A 184 5.55 -12.04 -4.03
CA ILE A 184 5.85 -13.41 -4.43
C ILE A 184 6.94 -14.00 -3.54
N PHE A 185 8.00 -13.23 -3.24
CA PHE A 185 9.10 -13.69 -2.39
C PHE A 185 8.63 -13.98 -0.96
N ILE A 186 7.81 -13.11 -0.35
CA ILE A 186 7.24 -13.31 0.99
C ILE A 186 6.42 -14.62 1.02
N TYR A 187 5.52 -14.80 0.05
CA TYR A 187 4.72 -16.02 -0.03
C TYR A 187 5.58 -17.26 -0.26
N MET A 188 6.60 -17.19 -1.10
CA MET A 188 7.51 -18.32 -1.34
C MET A 188 8.22 -18.78 -0.05
N GLN A 189 8.69 -17.85 0.77
CA GLN A 189 9.32 -18.17 2.05
C GLN A 189 8.34 -18.87 2.98
N PHE A 190 7.12 -18.36 3.05
CA PHE A 190 6.10 -18.90 3.91
C PHE A 190 5.64 -20.30 3.42
N PHE A 191 5.29 -20.44 2.16
CA PHE A 191 4.88 -21.71 1.59
C PHE A 191 5.99 -22.77 1.68
N GLY A 192 7.26 -22.36 1.44
CA GLY A 192 8.42 -23.24 1.58
C GLY A 192 8.58 -23.83 2.98
N GLY A 193 8.13 -23.11 4.03
CA GLY A 193 8.16 -23.55 5.42
C GLY A 193 7.00 -24.46 5.85
N LEU A 194 5.93 -24.59 5.06
CA LEU A 194 4.81 -25.46 5.40
C LEU A 194 5.20 -26.96 5.22
N PRO A 195 4.75 -27.85 6.11
CA PRO A 195 4.94 -29.30 5.97
C PRO A 195 4.36 -29.82 4.64
N ARG A 196 5.08 -30.71 3.96
CA ARG A 196 4.63 -31.30 2.68
C ARG A 196 3.53 -32.33 2.90
N GLU A 197 3.49 -32.93 4.06
CA GLU A 197 2.50 -33.92 4.48
C GLU A 197 1.06 -33.41 4.34
N LEU A 198 0.86 -32.09 4.47
CA LEU A 198 -0.45 -31.46 4.26
C LEU A 198 -0.96 -31.61 2.81
N GLU A 199 -0.06 -31.47 1.84
CA GLU A 199 -0.39 -31.62 0.41
C GLU A 199 -0.50 -33.11 0.03
N GLU A 200 0.40 -33.93 0.56
CA GLU A 200 0.39 -35.38 0.33
C GLU A 200 -0.90 -36.02 0.82
N ALA A 201 -1.36 -35.67 2.02
CA ALA A 201 -2.66 -36.12 2.54
C ALA A 201 -3.82 -35.70 1.63
N ALA A 202 -3.82 -34.44 1.16
CA ALA A 202 -4.85 -33.96 0.25
C ALA A 202 -4.84 -34.70 -1.11
N TYR A 203 -3.68 -35.07 -1.61
CA TYR A 203 -3.55 -35.81 -2.86
C TYR A 203 -4.02 -37.27 -2.71
N ILE A 204 -3.77 -37.90 -1.54
CA ILE A 204 -4.31 -39.22 -1.19
C ILE A 204 -5.85 -39.19 -1.17
N ASP A 205 -6.42 -38.07 -0.64
CA ASP A 205 -7.87 -37.84 -0.61
C ASP A 205 -8.45 -37.47 -2.01
N GLY A 206 -7.63 -37.49 -3.07
CA GLY A 206 -8.04 -37.20 -4.44
C GLY A 206 -8.15 -35.72 -4.80
N SER A 207 -7.64 -34.81 -3.96
CA SER A 207 -7.62 -33.39 -4.29
C SER A 207 -6.55 -33.09 -5.35
N GLY A 208 -6.91 -32.33 -6.39
CA GLY A 208 -5.92 -31.80 -7.35
C GLY A 208 -5.17 -30.58 -6.80
N PRO A 209 -4.07 -30.15 -7.46
CA PRO A 209 -3.20 -29.05 -6.97
C PRO A 209 -3.93 -27.74 -6.69
N LEU A 210 -4.86 -27.34 -7.55
CA LEU A 210 -5.62 -26.10 -7.37
C LEU A 210 -6.56 -26.19 -6.14
N ARG A 211 -7.23 -27.33 -5.97
CA ARG A 211 -8.10 -27.55 -4.81
C ARG A 211 -7.27 -27.56 -3.51
N THR A 212 -6.15 -28.26 -3.49
CA THR A 212 -5.20 -28.28 -2.36
C THR A 212 -4.72 -26.88 -2.02
N PHE A 213 -4.35 -26.08 -3.02
CA PHE A 213 -3.96 -24.70 -2.83
C PHE A 213 -5.06 -23.87 -2.15
N LEU A 214 -6.30 -23.93 -2.68
CA LEU A 214 -7.40 -23.09 -2.17
C LEU A 214 -7.92 -23.54 -0.80
N THR A 215 -7.96 -24.87 -0.53
CA THR A 215 -8.61 -25.42 0.67
C THR A 215 -7.65 -25.69 1.82
N ILE A 216 -6.34 -25.84 1.54
CA ILE A 216 -5.34 -26.19 2.56
C ILE A 216 -4.26 -25.11 2.67
N ILE A 217 -3.58 -24.79 1.55
CA ILE A 217 -2.42 -23.89 1.61
C ILE A 217 -2.83 -22.45 1.94
N ILE A 218 -3.84 -21.89 1.29
CA ILE A 218 -4.33 -20.54 1.59
C ILE A 218 -4.77 -20.39 3.05
N PRO A 219 -5.64 -21.26 3.60
CA PRO A 219 -6.03 -21.16 5.01
C PRO A 219 -4.86 -21.33 5.98
N SER A 220 -3.91 -22.23 5.70
CA SER A 220 -2.71 -22.44 6.52
C SER A 220 -1.74 -21.27 6.46
N ALA A 221 -1.78 -20.46 5.40
CA ALA A 221 -0.91 -19.32 5.18
C ALA A 221 -1.56 -17.97 5.54
N GLY A 222 -2.59 -17.97 6.39
CA GLY A 222 -3.36 -16.76 6.73
C GLY A 222 -2.51 -15.57 7.17
N VAL A 223 -1.42 -15.81 7.91
CA VAL A 223 -0.47 -14.76 8.33
C VAL A 223 0.23 -14.13 7.12
N ALA A 224 0.71 -14.94 6.18
CA ALA A 224 1.38 -14.42 4.99
C ALA A 224 0.40 -13.63 4.12
N PHE A 225 -0.83 -14.12 3.95
CA PHE A 225 -1.88 -13.40 3.22
C PHE A 225 -2.20 -12.06 3.86
N LEU A 226 -2.35 -12.01 5.17
CA LEU A 226 -2.62 -10.77 5.89
C LEU A 226 -1.45 -9.80 5.78
N THR A 227 -0.22 -10.30 5.88
CA THR A 227 1.00 -9.49 5.73
C THR A 227 1.09 -8.87 4.33
N VAL A 228 0.93 -9.68 3.29
CA VAL A 228 0.98 -9.20 1.90
C VAL A 228 -0.19 -8.26 1.61
N LEU A 229 -1.39 -8.54 2.12
CA LEU A 229 -2.56 -7.67 1.97
C LEU A 229 -2.29 -6.27 2.56
N ILE A 230 -1.76 -6.21 3.78
CA ILE A 230 -1.46 -4.92 4.43
C ILE A 230 -0.41 -4.16 3.63
N PHE A 231 0.68 -4.80 3.24
CA PHE A 231 1.71 -4.14 2.43
C PHE A 231 1.19 -3.72 1.05
N SER A 232 0.44 -4.57 0.37
CA SER A 232 -0.13 -4.25 -0.94
C SER A 232 -1.07 -3.04 -0.84
N VAL A 233 -1.98 -3.03 0.13
CA VAL A 233 -2.89 -1.89 0.37
C VAL A 233 -2.11 -0.61 0.69
N ILE A 234 -1.08 -0.68 1.56
CA ILE A 234 -0.29 0.51 1.92
C ILE A 234 0.48 1.05 0.72
N TRP A 235 1.13 0.20 -0.07
CA TRP A 235 1.91 0.65 -1.22
C TRP A 235 1.03 1.21 -2.32
N HIS A 236 -0.06 0.54 -2.66
CA HIS A 236 -1.02 1.05 -3.63
C HIS A 236 -1.71 2.35 -3.15
N TRP A 237 -2.07 2.44 -1.86
CA TRP A 237 -2.62 3.67 -1.31
C TRP A 237 -1.69 4.88 -1.48
N ASN A 238 -0.39 4.67 -1.35
CA ASN A 238 0.64 5.70 -1.44
C ASN A 238 1.23 5.84 -2.86
N ASP A 239 0.73 5.11 -3.86
CA ASP A 239 1.26 5.21 -5.22
C ASP A 239 0.93 6.55 -5.87
N TYR A 240 1.96 7.40 -5.86
CA TYR A 240 1.93 8.69 -6.54
C TYR A 240 2.49 8.59 -7.96
N TYR A 241 3.61 7.86 -8.14
CA TYR A 241 4.38 7.91 -9.37
C TYR A 241 3.68 7.23 -10.54
N LEU A 242 3.19 6.02 -10.37
CA LEU A 242 2.50 5.29 -11.43
C LEU A 242 1.13 5.93 -11.70
N ALA A 243 0.41 6.31 -10.64
CA ALA A 243 -0.88 6.97 -10.75
C ALA A 243 -0.77 8.30 -11.49
N MET A 244 0.26 9.12 -11.20
CA MET A 244 0.50 10.37 -11.91
C MET A 244 0.86 10.14 -13.38
N MET A 245 1.66 9.11 -13.68
CA MET A 245 2.15 8.87 -15.05
C MET A 245 1.09 8.25 -15.95
N TYR A 246 0.27 7.32 -15.41
CA TYR A 246 -0.64 6.52 -16.23
C TYR A 246 -2.07 7.07 -16.26
N ASN A 247 -2.43 7.95 -15.32
CA ASN A 247 -3.81 8.32 -15.06
C ASN A 247 -4.01 9.83 -14.88
N LEU A 248 -3.56 10.61 -15.86
CA LEU A 248 -3.52 12.08 -15.81
C LEU A 248 -4.90 12.73 -15.56
N ASP A 249 -5.98 12.16 -16.13
CA ASP A 249 -7.33 12.73 -16.05
C ASP A 249 -8.10 12.28 -14.80
N ASN A 250 -7.77 11.10 -14.26
CA ASN A 250 -8.46 10.48 -13.13
C ASN A 250 -7.55 10.39 -11.90
N LYS A 251 -7.23 11.53 -11.30
CA LYS A 251 -6.28 11.62 -10.19
C LYS A 251 -6.73 10.80 -8.98
N THR A 252 -5.79 10.03 -8.41
CA THR A 252 -5.96 9.35 -7.12
C THR A 252 -5.72 10.31 -5.95
N LEU A 253 -6.11 9.91 -4.74
CA LEU A 253 -5.85 10.71 -3.53
C LEU A 253 -4.37 11.00 -3.33
N ALA A 254 -3.48 10.04 -3.59
CA ALA A 254 -2.04 10.23 -3.48
C ALA A 254 -1.54 11.35 -4.41
N VAL A 255 -2.02 11.37 -5.66
CA VAL A 255 -1.65 12.41 -6.65
C VAL A 255 -2.16 13.78 -6.23
N VAL A 256 -3.40 13.85 -5.76
CA VAL A 256 -4.03 15.11 -5.36
C VAL A 256 -3.38 15.71 -4.11
N VAL A 257 -3.10 14.88 -3.10
CA VAL A 257 -2.42 15.34 -1.87
C VAL A 257 -1.00 15.83 -2.17
N HIS A 258 -0.28 15.14 -3.06
CA HIS A 258 1.07 15.57 -3.43
C HIS A 258 1.07 16.94 -4.14
N SER A 259 0.06 17.21 -4.96
CA SER A 259 -0.13 18.47 -5.67
C SER A 259 -1.15 19.40 -5.00
N ILE A 260 -1.40 19.27 -3.71
CA ILE A 260 -2.51 19.96 -3.03
C ILE A 260 -2.43 21.49 -3.13
N LYS A 261 -1.23 22.07 -3.12
CA LYS A 261 -1.05 23.50 -3.28
C LYS A 261 -1.57 23.98 -4.65
N ASP A 262 -1.22 23.27 -5.71
CA ASP A 262 -1.70 23.56 -7.07
C ASP A 262 -3.22 23.38 -7.17
N GLN A 263 -3.77 22.33 -6.51
CA GLN A 263 -5.22 22.12 -6.45
C GLN A 263 -5.95 23.27 -5.74
N VAL A 264 -5.36 23.83 -4.67
CA VAL A 264 -5.91 25.01 -3.98
C VAL A 264 -5.98 26.22 -4.92
N PHE A 265 -4.92 26.50 -5.66
CA PHE A 265 -4.90 27.59 -6.63
C PHE A 265 -5.89 27.37 -7.79
N LEU A 266 -5.98 26.14 -8.29
CA LEU A 266 -6.94 25.78 -9.35
C LEU A 266 -8.39 25.89 -8.88
N THR A 267 -8.68 25.54 -7.62
CA THR A 267 -10.04 25.48 -7.09
C THR A 267 -10.55 26.85 -6.64
N PHE A 268 -9.73 27.64 -5.97
CA PHE A 268 -10.15 28.88 -5.33
C PHE A 268 -9.69 30.14 -6.10
N GLY A 269 -8.58 30.06 -6.83
CA GLY A 269 -7.98 31.19 -7.52
C GLY A 269 -7.32 32.21 -6.59
N GLU A 270 -6.39 33.00 -7.11
CA GLU A 270 -5.68 34.02 -6.35
C GLU A 270 -6.62 35.12 -5.82
N ALA A 271 -7.58 35.55 -6.63
CA ALA A 271 -8.57 36.56 -6.26
C ALA A 271 -9.44 36.18 -5.05
N ASN A 272 -9.59 34.89 -4.77
CA ASN A 272 -10.37 34.39 -3.62
C ASN A 272 -9.48 34.00 -2.43
N GLY A 273 -8.22 34.42 -2.42
CA GLY A 273 -7.30 34.26 -1.29
C GLY A 273 -6.65 32.87 -1.22
N ALA A 274 -6.46 32.18 -2.36
CA ALA A 274 -5.77 30.89 -2.42
C ALA A 274 -4.43 30.92 -1.68
N SER A 275 -3.67 32.03 -1.78
CA SER A 275 -2.40 32.21 -1.08
C SER A 275 -2.51 32.08 0.45
N SER A 276 -3.64 32.47 1.04
CA SER A 276 -3.84 32.33 2.50
C SER A 276 -4.21 30.92 2.92
N LEU A 277 -4.75 30.10 1.99
CA LEU A 277 -5.19 28.72 2.26
C LEU A 277 -4.03 27.71 2.24
N ILE A 278 -2.89 28.06 1.64
CA ILE A 278 -1.73 27.16 1.51
C ILE A 278 -1.09 26.76 2.84
N PHE A 279 -1.41 27.43 3.94
CA PHE A 279 -0.88 27.09 5.27
C PHE A 279 -1.74 26.03 5.98
N GLY A 280 -3.06 26.13 5.92
CA GLY A 280 -4.00 25.27 6.66
C GLY A 280 -4.54 24.11 5.85
N VAL A 281 -4.76 24.31 4.56
CA VAL A 281 -5.36 23.28 3.69
C VAL A 281 -4.44 22.06 3.47
N PRO A 282 -3.13 22.17 3.20
CA PRO A 282 -2.27 21.01 3.04
C PRO A 282 -2.21 20.08 4.27
N PRO A 283 -2.04 20.55 5.51
CA PRO A 283 -2.12 19.69 6.68
C PRO A 283 -3.47 18.99 6.82
N ALA A 284 -4.58 19.69 6.54
CA ALA A 284 -5.92 19.11 6.55
C ALA A 284 -6.10 18.03 5.47
N ALA A 285 -5.56 18.26 4.28
CA ALA A 285 -5.56 17.29 3.19
C ALA A 285 -4.77 16.02 3.54
N CYS A 286 -3.59 16.17 4.16
CA CYS A 286 -2.80 15.03 4.64
C CYS A 286 -3.57 14.21 5.68
N LEU A 287 -4.27 14.87 6.61
CA LEU A 287 -5.09 14.17 7.60
C LEU A 287 -6.26 13.43 6.93
N LEU A 288 -6.98 14.06 5.99
CA LEU A 288 -8.03 13.41 5.22
C LEU A 288 -7.51 12.20 4.43
N PHE A 289 -6.30 12.29 3.89
CA PHE A 289 -5.64 11.19 3.18
C PHE A 289 -5.32 9.99 4.10
N ILE A 290 -4.92 10.25 5.35
CA ILE A 290 -4.53 9.21 6.31
C ILE A 290 -5.74 8.50 6.92
N ILE A 291 -6.90 9.15 7.02
CA ILE A 291 -8.09 8.59 7.69
C ILE A 291 -8.50 7.21 7.15
N PRO A 292 -8.67 6.97 5.82
CA PRO A 292 -9.13 5.68 5.34
C PRO A 292 -8.19 4.50 5.67
N PRO A 293 -6.86 4.56 5.42
CA PRO A 293 -5.98 3.45 5.77
C PRO A 293 -5.88 3.21 7.28
N VAL A 294 -5.94 4.27 8.11
CA VAL A 294 -5.97 4.13 9.57
C VAL A 294 -7.26 3.44 10.02
N ALA A 295 -8.40 3.79 9.44
CA ALA A 295 -9.68 3.12 9.74
C ALA A 295 -9.63 1.63 9.38
N VAL A 296 -9.10 1.28 8.20
CA VAL A 296 -8.89 -0.12 7.79
C VAL A 296 -7.95 -0.85 8.75
N TYR A 297 -6.84 -0.21 9.16
CA TYR A 297 -5.92 -0.80 10.12
C TYR A 297 -6.58 -1.05 11.48
N ILE A 298 -7.32 -0.11 12.02
CA ILE A 298 -8.04 -0.27 13.31
C ILE A 298 -9.00 -1.47 13.26
N ILE A 299 -9.67 -1.69 12.13
CA ILE A 299 -10.58 -2.83 11.95
C ILE A 299 -9.79 -4.15 11.89
N LEU A 300 -8.66 -4.18 11.20
CA LEU A 300 -7.89 -5.40 10.95
C LEU A 300 -6.87 -5.75 12.05
N GLN A 301 -6.47 -4.78 12.90
CA GLN A 301 -5.38 -4.96 13.88
C GLN A 301 -5.56 -6.16 14.82
N ARG A 302 -6.80 -6.45 15.25
CA ARG A 302 -7.08 -7.59 16.14
C ARG A 302 -6.74 -8.93 15.48
N LYS A 303 -7.12 -9.10 14.20
CA LYS A 303 -6.80 -10.31 13.42
C LYS A 303 -5.31 -10.42 13.18
N PHE A 304 -4.65 -9.29 12.95
CA PHE A 304 -3.20 -9.22 12.75
C PHE A 304 -2.44 -9.67 14.01
N MET A 305 -2.80 -9.15 15.19
CA MET A 305 -2.18 -9.55 16.45
C MET A 305 -2.38 -11.04 16.74
N GLN A 306 -3.57 -11.58 16.55
CA GLN A 306 -3.86 -13.00 16.73
C GLN A 306 -3.03 -13.89 15.79
N SER A 307 -2.79 -13.44 14.55
CA SER A 307 -2.00 -14.19 13.57
C SER A 307 -0.51 -14.23 13.93
N ILE A 308 0.03 -13.15 14.48
CA ILE A 308 1.42 -13.10 14.96
C ILE A 308 1.62 -14.01 16.18
N ASP A 309 0.69 -13.97 17.13
CA ASP A 309 0.75 -14.79 18.33
C ASP A 309 0.73 -16.29 18.00
N SER A 310 0.00 -16.70 16.97
CA SER A 310 -0.07 -18.11 16.55
C SER A 310 1.24 -18.63 15.93
N VAL A 311 2.07 -17.77 15.37
CA VAL A 311 3.40 -18.13 14.82
C VAL A 311 4.47 -18.16 15.90
N GLY A 312 4.32 -17.34 16.95
CA GLY A 312 5.27 -17.27 18.07
C GLY A 312 5.23 -18.47 19.05
N ILE A 313 4.23 -19.35 18.93
CA ILE A 313 4.05 -20.51 19.84
C ILE A 313 4.68 -21.81 19.26
N VAL A 314 5.15 -21.79 18.02
CA VAL A 314 5.75 -22.94 17.33
C VAL A 314 7.29 -22.83 17.26
N GLY A 315 7.90 -22.05 18.13
CA GLY A 315 9.35 -21.92 18.30
C GLY A 315 9.83 -22.51 19.60
#